data_ee4405042c0c2212f86f77e6f9a78aa1
#
_entry.id   ee4405042c0c2212f86f77e6f9a78aa1
#
_cell.length_a   1.000
_cell.length_b   1.000
_cell.length_c   1.000
_cell.angle_alpha   90.00
_cell.angle_beta   90.00
_cell.angle_gamma   90.00
#
_symmetry.space_group_name_H-M   'P 1'
#
loop_
_entity.id
_entity.type
_entity.pdbx_description
1 polymer ?
#
loop_
_entity_poly.entity_id
_entity_poly.type
_entity_poly.pdbx_seq_one_letter_code
_entity_poly.pdbx_strand_id
1 'polypeptide(L)'
;APDTTTEPEDMSSDGEENTKEKETSPEEGEQDNTSLEETPKEGNSSPPPQAAAYDYSQPVPESAPGAEGAFQNSLFIGNSITDGIARYGIIPGATVYAKNGLTVTNALTEPVVTSGSGRITVEQALQTRQFDRIYLMFGMNELGFGSEEQFVTRYSNLIDRIWALQPS
;
A
#
# COMPACT_ATOMS: atom_id res chain seq x y z
N ALA A 1 50.23 9.02 33.19
CA ALA A 1 50.87 10.17 32.52
C ALA A 1 51.75 9.69 31.37
N PRO A 2 51.95 10.38 30.26
CA PRO A 2 51.22 11.49 29.64
C PRO A 2 50.57 11.07 28.28
N ASP A 3 49.52 11.66 27.82
CA ASP A 3 49.38 12.94 27.05
C ASP A 3 50.08 12.96 25.68
N THR A 4 49.28 13.04 24.62
CA THR A 4 49.57 13.93 23.48
C THR A 4 48.34 14.04 22.56
N THR A 5 47.67 15.15 22.66
CA THR A 5 46.99 16.02 21.69
C THR A 5 47.63 16.01 20.31
N THR A 6 46.83 15.97 19.23
CA THR A 6 47.04 16.79 18.02
C THR A 6 45.75 16.81 17.17
N GLU A 7 45.00 17.87 17.16
CA GLU A 7 44.35 18.54 16.03
C GLU A 7 45.35 19.65 15.56
N PRO A 8 45.12 20.42 14.46
CA PRO A 8 44.14 20.47 13.39
C PRO A 8 44.78 20.58 11.97
N GLU A 9 44.00 20.87 10.95
CA GLU A 9 44.09 21.82 9.82
C GLU A 9 43.11 21.39 8.70
N ASP A 10 42.08 22.06 8.43
CA ASP A 10 41.74 23.28 7.68
C ASP A 10 42.43 23.36 6.30
N MET A 11 41.61 23.26 5.24
CA MET A 11 41.81 24.01 4.00
C MET A 11 40.53 24.06 3.16
N SER A 12 39.97 25.29 3.13
CA SER A 12 39.12 25.87 2.09
C SER A 12 39.65 25.66 0.67
N SER A 13 38.78 25.57 -0.30
CA SER A 13 38.94 26.26 -1.58
C SER A 13 37.61 26.35 -2.33
N ASP A 14 37.25 27.57 -2.57
CA ASP A 14 36.23 28.14 -3.44
C ASP A 14 36.30 27.68 -4.90
N GLY A 15 35.20 27.79 -5.61
CA GLY A 15 35.13 27.71 -7.08
C GLY A 15 33.73 27.98 -7.61
N GLU A 16 33.34 29.28 -7.65
CA GLU A 16 32.22 29.80 -8.46
C GLU A 16 32.52 29.69 -9.96
N GLU A 17 31.46 29.50 -10.76
CA GLU A 17 31.13 30.25 -12.02
C GLU A 17 29.99 29.49 -12.73
N ASN A 18 28.78 30.00 -12.79
CA ASN A 18 28.16 31.05 -13.59
C ASN A 18 28.28 30.80 -15.12
N THR A 19 27.20 30.56 -15.82
CA THR A 19 26.69 31.32 -16.97
C THR A 19 25.46 30.66 -17.66
N LYS A 20 24.36 31.40 -17.64
CA LYS A 20 23.53 31.96 -18.71
C LYS A 20 22.72 31.05 -19.64
N GLU A 21 21.41 31.22 -19.50
CA GLU A 21 20.36 31.59 -20.47
C GLU A 21 20.57 31.28 -21.97
N LYS A 22 19.58 30.61 -22.57
CA LYS A 22 18.98 31.07 -23.82
C LYS A 22 17.58 30.51 -24.06
N GLU A 23 16.60 31.41 -23.97
CA GLU A 23 15.26 31.29 -24.59
C GLU A 23 15.36 31.12 -26.10
N THR A 24 14.45 30.34 -26.68
CA THR A 24 13.75 30.68 -27.93
C THR A 24 12.53 29.76 -28.13
N SER A 25 11.37 30.35 -28.14
CA SER A 25 10.14 29.97 -28.90
C SER A 25 10.00 31.04 -30.01
N PRO A 26 9.14 30.96 -31.01
CA PRO A 26 8.17 29.96 -31.46
C PRO A 26 8.29 29.67 -32.97
N GLU A 27 7.43 28.80 -33.53
CA GLU A 27 6.69 29.09 -34.76
C GLU A 27 5.64 28.04 -35.11
N GLU A 28 4.52 28.55 -35.50
CA GLU A 28 3.29 27.91 -35.97
C GLU A 28 3.48 27.25 -37.35
N GLY A 29 2.68 26.23 -37.63
CA GLY A 29 2.53 25.66 -38.96
C GLY A 29 1.22 24.91 -39.09
N GLU A 30 0.24 25.53 -39.70
CA GLU A 30 -1.11 25.07 -40.02
C GLU A 30 -1.16 23.97 -41.10
N GLN A 31 -2.24 23.19 -40.99
CA GLN A 31 -3.04 22.54 -42.03
C GLN A 31 -2.49 21.29 -42.73
N ASP A 32 -3.17 20.16 -42.66
CA ASP A 32 -4.12 19.78 -43.71
C ASP A 32 -5.11 18.70 -43.28
N ASN A 33 -6.30 18.88 -43.82
CA ASN A 33 -7.56 18.18 -43.59
C ASN A 33 -7.65 17.01 -44.57
N THR A 34 -7.85 15.77 -44.12
CA THR A 34 -8.48 14.76 -44.96
C THR A 34 -9.41 13.87 -44.14
N SER A 35 -10.67 14.11 -44.36
CA SER A 35 -11.84 13.33 -43.95
C SER A 35 -11.77 11.91 -44.52
N LEU A 36 -11.89 10.89 -43.63
CA LEU A 36 -12.47 9.61 -43.98
C LEU A 36 -13.45 9.21 -42.89
N GLU A 37 -14.68 9.28 -43.27
CA GLU A 37 -15.90 8.88 -42.63
C GLU A 37 -15.90 7.34 -42.48
N GLU A 38 -15.72 6.81 -41.27
CA GLU A 38 -16.14 5.45 -40.94
C GLU A 38 -17.07 5.49 -39.72
N THR A 39 -18.34 5.20 -40.02
CA THR A 39 -19.39 5.01 -39.03
C THR A 39 -19.09 3.81 -38.12
N PRO A 40 -19.02 3.97 -36.79
CA PRO A 40 -19.06 2.83 -35.88
C PRO A 40 -20.50 2.39 -35.70
N LYS A 41 -20.76 1.13 -35.98
CA LYS A 41 -21.99 0.43 -35.61
C LYS A 41 -22.28 0.62 -34.12
N GLU A 42 -23.43 1.17 -33.80
CA GLU A 42 -24.02 1.17 -32.48
C GLU A 42 -24.14 -0.28 -31.96
N GLY A 43 -23.19 -0.69 -31.15
CA GLY A 43 -23.36 -1.78 -30.24
C GLY A 43 -24.14 -1.27 -29.04
N ASN A 44 -25.39 -1.70 -28.92
CA ASN A 44 -26.26 -1.44 -27.78
C ASN A 44 -25.70 -2.15 -26.51
N SER A 45 -24.70 -1.52 -25.89
CA SER A 45 -24.27 -1.88 -24.54
C SER A 45 -24.97 -0.96 -23.54
N SER A 46 -26.04 -1.46 -22.96
CA SER A 46 -26.65 -0.81 -21.81
C SER A 46 -25.55 -0.61 -20.75
N PRO A 47 -25.42 0.59 -20.16
CA PRO A 47 -24.46 0.80 -19.09
C PRO A 47 -24.76 -0.18 -17.94
N PRO A 48 -23.74 -0.72 -17.27
CA PRO A 48 -23.98 -1.58 -16.11
C PRO A 48 -24.85 -0.83 -15.10
N PRO A 49 -25.75 -1.51 -14.39
CA PRO A 49 -26.63 -0.87 -13.42
C PRO A 49 -25.76 -0.10 -12.42
N GLN A 50 -25.93 1.21 -12.39
CA GLN A 50 -25.23 2.08 -11.47
C GLN A 50 -25.67 1.67 -10.07
N ALA A 51 -24.77 1.06 -9.31
CA ALA A 51 -25.05 0.72 -7.92
C ALA A 51 -25.53 1.99 -7.22
N ALA A 52 -26.71 1.92 -6.61
CA ALA A 52 -27.26 3.04 -5.86
C ALA A 52 -26.21 3.52 -4.86
N ALA A 53 -25.92 4.83 -4.87
CA ALA A 53 -24.94 5.38 -3.95
C ALA A 53 -25.37 5.05 -2.51
N TYR A 54 -24.48 4.39 -1.77
CA TYR A 54 -24.73 4.04 -0.37
C TYR A 54 -24.86 5.32 0.46
N ASP A 55 -25.91 5.42 1.27
CA ASP A 55 -26.09 6.53 2.21
C ASP A 55 -25.27 6.27 3.48
N TYR A 56 -24.10 6.89 3.57
CA TYR A 56 -23.20 6.75 4.72
C TYR A 56 -23.73 7.40 6.01
N SER A 57 -24.86 8.13 5.97
CA SER A 57 -25.54 8.64 7.18
C SER A 57 -26.36 7.58 7.89
N GLN A 58 -26.62 6.46 7.24
CA GLN A 58 -27.40 5.36 7.78
C GLN A 58 -26.48 4.23 8.28
N PRO A 59 -26.85 3.56 9.37
CA PRO A 59 -26.18 2.33 9.77
C PRO A 59 -26.22 1.29 8.66
N VAL A 60 -25.17 0.48 8.56
CA VAL A 60 -25.19 -0.68 7.67
C VAL A 60 -26.36 -1.59 8.06
N PRO A 61 -27.25 -1.95 7.13
CA PRO A 61 -28.37 -2.84 7.44
C PRO A 61 -27.87 -4.17 8.02
N GLU A 62 -28.59 -4.67 9.01
CA GLU A 62 -28.32 -6.00 9.53
C GLU A 62 -28.52 -7.04 8.41
N SER A 63 -27.53 -7.88 8.18
CA SER A 63 -27.61 -8.96 7.22
C SER A 63 -27.65 -10.30 7.93
N ALA A 64 -28.16 -11.33 7.23
CA ALA A 64 -28.08 -12.69 7.74
C ALA A 64 -26.61 -13.06 8.03
N PRO A 65 -26.36 -13.89 9.05
CA PRO A 65 -25.01 -14.38 9.33
C PRO A 65 -24.36 -14.95 8.07
N GLY A 66 -23.09 -14.61 7.85
CA GLY A 66 -22.32 -15.16 6.73
C GLY A 66 -22.30 -16.68 6.76
N ALA A 67 -22.17 -17.30 5.58
CA ALA A 67 -22.05 -18.74 5.48
C ALA A 67 -20.87 -19.25 6.33
N GLU A 68 -21.02 -20.44 6.90
CA GLU A 68 -19.93 -21.11 7.58
C GLU A 68 -18.71 -21.23 6.63
N GLY A 69 -17.54 -20.84 7.11
CA GLY A 69 -16.33 -20.80 6.28
C GLY A 69 -16.17 -19.57 5.38
N ALA A 70 -16.97 -18.51 5.57
CA ALA A 70 -16.88 -17.27 4.78
C ALA A 70 -15.47 -16.64 4.76
N PHE A 71 -14.64 -16.93 5.77
CA PHE A 71 -13.27 -16.45 5.90
C PHE A 71 -12.20 -17.51 5.62
N GLN A 72 -12.61 -18.69 5.10
CA GLN A 72 -11.64 -19.66 4.62
C GLN A 72 -10.78 -19.03 3.53
N ASN A 73 -9.48 -19.33 3.54
CA ASN A 73 -8.49 -18.73 2.64
C ASN A 73 -8.44 -17.19 2.68
N SER A 74 -8.89 -16.58 3.79
CA SER A 74 -8.71 -15.16 4.05
C SER A 74 -7.50 -14.94 4.94
N LEU A 75 -6.81 -13.81 4.73
CA LEU A 75 -5.67 -13.37 5.52
C LEU A 75 -5.99 -12.05 6.22
N PHE A 76 -5.65 -11.98 7.50
CA PHE A 76 -5.69 -10.75 8.28
C PHE A 76 -4.26 -10.34 8.63
N ILE A 77 -3.86 -9.11 8.25
CA ILE A 77 -2.55 -8.54 8.56
C ILE A 77 -2.76 -7.30 9.43
N GLY A 78 -2.07 -7.22 10.55
CA GLY A 78 -2.23 -6.05 11.41
C GLY A 78 -1.46 -6.11 12.73
N ASN A 79 -1.82 -5.19 13.60
CA ASN A 79 -1.20 -4.98 14.91
C ASN A 79 -1.77 -5.92 16.01
N SER A 80 -1.64 -5.52 17.27
CA SER A 80 -2.11 -6.28 18.44
C SER A 80 -3.62 -6.57 18.43
N ILE A 81 -4.44 -5.71 17.81
CA ILE A 81 -5.88 -5.94 17.70
C ILE A 81 -6.13 -7.12 16.77
N THR A 82 -5.43 -7.16 15.65
CA THR A 82 -5.48 -8.28 14.70
C THR A 82 -4.92 -9.58 15.31
N ASP A 83 -3.87 -9.50 16.12
CA ASP A 83 -3.32 -10.65 16.87
C ASP A 83 -4.38 -11.30 17.79
N GLY A 84 -5.29 -10.48 18.32
CA GLY A 84 -6.43 -10.97 19.10
C GLY A 84 -7.33 -11.93 18.33
N ILE A 85 -7.47 -11.78 17.01
CA ILE A 85 -8.28 -12.69 16.18
C ILE A 85 -7.74 -14.13 16.28
N ALA A 86 -6.43 -14.30 16.14
CA ALA A 86 -5.78 -15.61 16.26
C ALA A 86 -5.80 -16.11 17.70
N ARG A 87 -5.45 -15.23 18.66
CA ARG A 87 -5.32 -15.58 20.07
C ARG A 87 -6.61 -16.09 20.70
N TYR A 88 -7.73 -15.50 20.31
CA TYR A 88 -9.06 -15.85 20.84
C TYR A 88 -9.91 -16.69 19.90
N GLY A 89 -9.39 -17.07 18.71
CA GLY A 89 -10.11 -17.89 17.75
C GLY A 89 -11.40 -17.24 17.22
N ILE A 90 -11.40 -15.91 17.08
CA ILE A 90 -12.62 -15.12 16.79
C ILE A 90 -13.17 -15.46 15.39
N ILE A 91 -12.29 -15.71 14.42
CA ILE A 91 -12.67 -16.00 13.03
C ILE A 91 -12.12 -17.38 12.63
N PRO A 92 -12.96 -18.43 12.73
CA PRO A 92 -12.54 -19.79 12.35
C PRO A 92 -12.12 -19.88 10.88
N GLY A 93 -10.99 -20.53 10.62
CA GLY A 93 -10.48 -20.76 9.26
C GLY A 93 -9.69 -19.59 8.66
N ALA A 94 -9.68 -18.41 9.29
CA ALA A 94 -8.84 -17.29 8.86
C ALA A 94 -7.36 -17.53 9.16
N THR A 95 -6.50 -17.06 8.27
CA THR A 95 -5.06 -16.94 8.54
C THR A 95 -4.78 -15.55 9.12
N VAL A 96 -3.90 -15.47 10.11
CA VAL A 96 -3.56 -14.20 10.78
C VAL A 96 -2.05 -14.03 10.81
N TYR A 97 -1.55 -12.93 10.24
CA TYR A 97 -0.17 -12.48 10.30
C TYR A 97 -0.12 -11.15 11.06
N ALA A 98 0.08 -11.24 12.34
CA ALA A 98 -0.02 -10.09 13.22
C ALA A 98 1.02 -10.12 14.33
N LYS A 99 1.33 -8.93 14.87
CA LYS A 99 2.25 -8.76 16.00
C LYS A 99 1.94 -7.46 16.71
N ASN A 100 2.10 -7.45 18.03
CA ASN A 100 2.06 -6.21 18.80
C ASN A 100 3.11 -5.22 18.27
N GLY A 101 2.71 -3.98 18.05
CA GLY A 101 3.58 -2.92 17.52
C GLY A 101 3.81 -2.96 16.01
N LEU A 102 3.14 -3.86 15.26
CA LEU A 102 3.23 -3.84 13.80
C LEU A 102 2.62 -2.56 13.24
N THR A 103 3.27 -1.97 12.26
CA THR A 103 2.92 -0.71 11.61
C THR A 103 2.87 -0.87 10.09
N VAL A 104 2.30 0.08 9.38
CA VAL A 104 2.32 0.11 7.90
C VAL A 104 3.75 0.10 7.33
N THR A 105 4.72 0.61 8.10
CA THR A 105 6.11 0.72 7.67
C THR A 105 6.84 -0.62 7.69
N ASN A 106 6.55 -1.47 8.69
CA ASN A 106 7.25 -2.73 8.89
C ASN A 106 6.38 -3.97 8.65
N ALA A 107 5.12 -3.79 8.20
CA ALA A 107 4.15 -4.87 8.02
C ALA A 107 4.65 -6.03 7.14
N LEU A 108 5.40 -5.74 6.09
CA LEU A 108 5.91 -6.76 5.16
C LEU A 108 7.30 -7.30 5.56
N THR A 109 8.08 -6.53 6.31
CA THR A 109 9.50 -6.83 6.58
C THR A 109 9.75 -7.45 7.94
N GLU A 110 8.81 -7.28 8.87
CA GLU A 110 8.93 -7.88 10.21
C GLU A 110 8.64 -9.39 10.14
N PRO A 111 9.48 -10.25 10.74
CA PRO A 111 9.27 -11.70 10.72
C PRO A 111 8.19 -12.09 11.74
N VAL A 112 6.94 -12.13 11.28
CA VAL A 112 5.77 -12.42 12.11
C VAL A 112 5.14 -13.78 11.82
N VAL A 113 5.42 -14.38 10.67
CA VAL A 113 4.81 -15.62 10.22
C VAL A 113 5.62 -16.82 10.69
N THR A 114 5.00 -17.73 11.42
CA THR A 114 5.63 -18.99 11.82
C THR A 114 5.75 -19.91 10.61
N SER A 115 6.96 -20.39 10.34
CA SER A 115 7.29 -21.39 9.32
C SER A 115 8.02 -22.55 9.98
N GLY A 116 8.07 -23.70 9.33
CA GLY A 116 8.68 -24.91 9.90
C GLY A 116 10.14 -24.76 10.36
N SER A 117 10.89 -23.80 9.80
CA SER A 117 12.29 -23.50 10.12
C SER A 117 12.47 -22.25 10.99
N GLY A 118 11.37 -21.60 11.46
CA GLY A 118 11.46 -20.38 12.24
C GLY A 118 10.39 -19.36 11.87
N ARG A 119 10.75 -18.09 11.88
CA ARG A 119 9.84 -17.01 11.46
C ARG A 119 10.29 -16.41 10.15
N ILE A 120 9.31 -16.16 9.28
CA ILE A 120 9.50 -15.47 8.01
C ILE A 120 8.69 -14.17 7.99
N THR A 121 8.99 -13.30 7.04
CA THR A 121 8.25 -12.04 6.85
C THR A 121 6.90 -12.30 6.19
N VAL A 122 5.98 -11.33 6.30
CA VAL A 122 4.70 -11.39 5.59
C VAL A 122 4.95 -11.44 4.07
N GLU A 123 5.91 -10.67 3.58
CA GLU A 123 6.27 -10.66 2.15
C GLU A 123 6.69 -12.06 1.67
N GLN A 124 7.57 -12.73 2.40
CA GLN A 124 8.00 -14.09 2.07
C GLN A 124 6.84 -15.09 2.09
N ALA A 125 5.92 -14.96 3.04
CA ALA A 125 4.75 -15.82 3.11
C ALA A 125 3.80 -15.61 1.92
N LEU A 126 3.58 -14.34 1.51
CA LEU A 126 2.74 -13.99 0.36
C LEU A 126 3.32 -14.46 -0.99
N GLN A 127 4.63 -14.67 -1.09
CA GLN A 127 5.26 -15.24 -2.28
C GLN A 127 4.95 -16.74 -2.45
N THR A 128 4.59 -17.43 -1.37
CA THR A 128 4.40 -18.87 -1.36
C THR A 128 2.95 -19.32 -1.23
N ARG A 129 2.05 -18.40 -0.89
CA ARG A 129 0.64 -18.70 -0.69
C ARG A 129 -0.25 -17.57 -1.22
N GLN A 130 -1.31 -17.94 -1.93
CA GLN A 130 -2.34 -17.03 -2.42
C GLN A 130 -3.56 -17.05 -1.49
N PHE A 131 -4.22 -15.90 -1.35
CA PHE A 131 -5.40 -15.69 -0.54
C PHE A 131 -6.52 -15.07 -1.39
N ASP A 132 -7.76 -15.45 -1.14
CA ASP A 132 -8.93 -14.90 -1.84
C ASP A 132 -9.26 -13.49 -1.35
N ARG A 133 -8.94 -13.19 -0.10
CA ARG A 133 -9.18 -11.88 0.53
C ARG A 133 -8.11 -11.57 1.54
N ILE A 134 -7.66 -10.34 1.54
CA ILE A 134 -6.69 -9.82 2.52
C ILE A 134 -7.29 -8.61 3.22
N TYR A 135 -7.33 -8.68 4.55
CA TYR A 135 -7.80 -7.62 5.43
C TYR A 135 -6.62 -6.97 6.13
N LEU A 136 -6.52 -5.64 6.04
CA LEU A 136 -5.45 -4.86 6.65
C LEU A 136 -6.00 -4.01 7.79
N MET A 137 -5.35 -4.03 8.95
CA MET A 137 -5.73 -3.23 10.10
C MET A 137 -4.51 -2.52 10.70
N PHE A 138 -4.32 -1.27 10.32
CA PHE A 138 -3.24 -0.39 10.76
C PHE A 138 -3.78 1.01 11.08
N GLY A 139 -2.94 1.89 11.63
CA GLY A 139 -3.28 3.26 11.98
C GLY A 139 -3.16 3.54 13.49
N MET A 140 -3.48 2.57 14.34
CA MET A 140 -3.44 2.77 15.78
C MET A 140 -2.01 3.02 16.32
N ASN A 141 -1.03 2.32 15.79
CA ASN A 141 0.37 2.45 16.20
C ASN A 141 1.08 3.62 15.52
N GLU A 142 0.44 4.25 14.55
CA GLU A 142 0.95 5.40 13.81
C GLU A 142 0.44 6.73 14.35
N LEU A 143 -0.54 6.71 15.26
CA LEU A 143 -1.07 7.93 15.87
C LEU A 143 0.02 8.71 16.59
N GLY A 144 0.18 9.98 16.19
CA GLY A 144 1.21 10.88 16.72
C GLY A 144 2.58 10.76 16.06
N PHE A 145 2.76 9.92 15.04
CA PHE A 145 4.00 9.74 14.31
C PHE A 145 3.86 10.13 12.84
N GLY A 146 4.43 11.25 12.47
CA GLY A 146 4.40 11.76 11.10
C GLY A 146 3.13 12.51 10.73
N SER A 147 2.97 12.82 9.44
CA SER A 147 1.78 13.49 8.91
C SER A 147 0.79 12.48 8.32
N GLU A 148 -0.44 12.93 8.12
CA GLU A 148 -1.49 12.15 7.45
C GLU A 148 -1.05 11.73 6.04
N GLU A 149 -0.43 12.63 5.26
CA GLU A 149 0.04 12.34 3.91
C GLU A 149 1.12 11.24 3.93
N GLN A 150 2.00 11.26 4.92
CA GLN A 150 3.02 10.22 5.08
C GLN A 150 2.38 8.87 5.40
N PHE A 151 1.36 8.85 6.25
CA PHE A 151 0.61 7.63 6.56
C PHE A 151 -0.08 7.09 5.32
N VAL A 152 -0.83 7.92 4.60
CA VAL A 152 -1.54 7.54 3.36
C VAL A 152 -0.57 7.01 2.32
N THR A 153 0.57 7.68 2.11
CA THR A 153 1.59 7.22 1.16
C THR A 153 2.14 5.83 1.54
N ARG A 154 2.47 5.61 2.80
CA ARG A 154 2.98 4.31 3.27
C ARG A 154 1.93 3.22 3.17
N TYR A 155 0.67 3.54 3.47
CA TYR A 155 -0.43 2.60 3.37
C TYR A 155 -0.71 2.20 1.91
N SER A 156 -0.69 3.17 0.99
CA SER A 156 -0.81 2.90 -0.46
C SER A 156 0.31 2.00 -0.95
N ASN A 157 1.57 2.29 -0.60
CA ASN A 157 2.71 1.45 -0.97
C ASN A 157 2.58 0.01 -0.43
N LEU A 158 2.05 -0.14 0.79
CA LEU A 158 1.77 -1.47 1.36
C LEU A 158 0.73 -2.23 0.54
N ILE A 159 -0.37 -1.57 0.16
CA ILE A 159 -1.43 -2.15 -0.67
C ILE A 159 -0.87 -2.55 -2.03
N ASP A 160 -0.15 -1.66 -2.71
CA ASP A 160 0.44 -1.90 -4.03
C ASP A 160 1.39 -3.10 -4.01
N ARG A 161 2.20 -3.20 -2.95
CA ARG A 161 3.10 -4.34 -2.79
C ARG A 161 2.37 -5.64 -2.56
N ILE A 162 1.34 -5.65 -1.72
CA ILE A 162 0.50 -6.83 -1.51
C ILE A 162 -0.17 -7.25 -2.82
N TRP A 163 -0.71 -6.30 -3.57
CA TRP A 163 -1.35 -6.56 -4.85
C TRP A 163 -0.40 -7.19 -5.87
N ALA A 164 0.83 -6.70 -5.94
CA ALA A 164 1.86 -7.27 -6.81
C ALA A 164 2.22 -8.72 -6.43
N LEU A 165 2.07 -9.11 -5.17
CA LEU A 165 2.35 -10.47 -4.67
C LEU A 165 1.13 -11.41 -4.77
N GLN A 166 -0.06 -10.84 -4.94
CA GLN A 166 -1.35 -11.56 -4.93
C GLN A 166 -2.17 -11.17 -6.17
N PRO A 167 -1.68 -11.49 -7.38
CA PRO A 167 -2.41 -11.21 -8.61
C PRO A 167 -3.55 -12.22 -8.76
N SER A 168 -4.77 -11.84 -8.43
CA SER A 168 -6.01 -12.63 -8.64
C SER A 168 -6.81 -12.06 -9.79
#